data_694ebf2bc95e89ec4c9ec58fece43f2e
#
_entry.id   694ebf2bc95e89ec4c9ec58fece43f2e
#
_cell.length_a   1.000
_cell.length_b   1.000
_cell.length_c   1.000
_cell.angle_alpha   90.00
_cell.angle_beta   90.00
_cell.angle_gamma   90.00
#
_symmetry.space_group_name_H-M   'P 1'
#
loop_
_entity.id
_entity.type
_entity.pdbx_description
1 polymer ?
#
loop_
_entity_poly.entity_id
_entity_poly.type
_entity_poly.pdbx_seq_one_letter_code
_entity_poly.pdbx_strand_id
1 'polypeptide(L)'
;ARTSMVVNALNHLTDLPKEIITFSDDMDGLRKIPDNVPNKEILNKNLNKPLSKVPDPFGIFNSFGEHNNEMLKNFLNSFNFKYSFKSSTSLYKGGFFNPTLKIILENYDGIMNIILPTLGKERQQTYCPFLPICPDTGHVLEIPVIEIDKKNSKIIFDNKGKKLESSILDGNCKLQWKVDWAMRWYALDIDFEMYGKDLIESAILSTKIINLIGKKHPSGFAYELFLDEKGEKISKSKGNGITICLLYTSD
;
A
#
# COMPACT_ATOMS: atom_id res chain seq x y z
N ALA A 1 13.78 -8.96 6.88
CA ALA A 1 15.02 -9.07 7.66
C ALA A 1 14.98 -8.23 8.94
N ARG A 2 14.85 -6.88 8.89
CA ARG A 2 14.87 -6.03 10.11
C ARG A 2 13.77 -6.41 11.11
N THR A 3 12.53 -6.61 10.66
CA THR A 3 11.42 -7.05 11.51
C THR A 3 11.70 -8.40 12.15
N SER A 4 12.32 -9.33 11.41
CA SER A 4 12.73 -10.63 11.98
C SER A 4 13.79 -10.50 13.05
N MET A 5 14.71 -9.52 12.97
CA MET A 5 15.68 -9.23 14.02
C MET A 5 14.98 -8.75 15.30
N VAL A 6 14.00 -7.88 15.18
CA VAL A 6 13.20 -7.41 16.32
C VAL A 6 12.41 -8.57 16.95
N VAL A 7 11.75 -9.40 16.15
CA VAL A 7 11.04 -10.58 16.67
C VAL A 7 11.99 -11.54 17.36
N ASN A 8 13.20 -11.77 16.81
CA ASN A 8 14.19 -12.60 17.43
C ASN A 8 14.63 -12.03 18.80
N ALA A 9 14.89 -10.73 18.89
CA ALA A 9 15.21 -10.08 20.16
C ALA A 9 14.05 -10.21 21.18
N LEU A 10 12.81 -10.00 20.73
CA LEU A 10 11.63 -10.14 21.59
C LEU A 10 11.42 -11.58 22.09
N ASN A 11 11.87 -12.60 21.35
CA ASN A 11 11.79 -13.99 21.80
C ASN A 11 12.66 -14.27 23.04
N HIS A 12 13.68 -13.45 23.29
CA HIS A 12 14.50 -13.53 24.50
C HIS A 12 13.91 -12.76 25.69
N LEU A 13 12.88 -11.90 25.44
CA LEU A 13 12.30 -11.04 26.47
C LEU A 13 10.91 -11.49 26.93
N THR A 14 10.17 -12.21 26.07
CA THR A 14 8.78 -12.59 26.37
C THR A 14 8.36 -13.80 25.54
N ASP A 15 7.48 -14.63 26.13
CA ASP A 15 6.85 -15.79 25.49
C ASP A 15 5.56 -15.46 24.76
N LEU A 16 5.15 -14.19 24.70
CA LEU A 16 3.96 -13.79 23.96
C LEU A 16 4.07 -14.22 22.49
N PRO A 17 2.98 -14.69 21.88
CA PRO A 17 2.98 -15.06 20.47
C PRO A 17 3.31 -13.84 19.60
N LYS A 18 4.10 -14.06 18.55
CA LYS A 18 4.55 -13.02 17.62
C LYS A 18 4.31 -13.48 16.20
N GLU A 19 3.70 -12.64 15.40
CA GLU A 19 3.46 -12.87 13.97
C GLU A 19 4.10 -11.74 13.16
N ILE A 20 4.82 -12.10 12.11
CA ILE A 20 5.32 -11.12 11.12
C ILE A 20 4.34 -11.12 9.96
N ILE A 21 3.74 -9.98 9.68
CA ILE A 21 2.91 -9.78 8.51
C ILE A 21 3.75 -9.20 7.38
N THR A 22 3.76 -9.89 6.25
CA THR A 22 4.31 -9.38 4.99
C THR A 22 3.14 -8.95 4.10
N PHE A 23 3.02 -7.65 3.91
CA PHE A 23 1.91 -7.06 3.17
C PHE A 23 2.35 -6.67 1.75
N SER A 24 1.56 -7.06 0.75
CA SER A 24 1.77 -6.69 -0.65
C SER A 24 0.76 -5.65 -1.12
N ASP A 25 1.26 -4.58 -1.72
CA ASP A 25 0.47 -3.49 -2.32
C ASP A 25 0.00 -3.83 -3.75
N ASP A 26 -0.36 -5.08 -4.03
CA ASP A 26 -0.74 -5.58 -5.35
C ASP A 26 -2.05 -4.98 -5.91
N MET A 27 -2.78 -4.21 -5.10
CA MET A 27 -3.92 -3.41 -5.53
C MET A 27 -3.54 -1.98 -5.96
N ASP A 28 -2.28 -1.58 -5.81
CA ASP A 28 -1.82 -0.28 -6.29
C ASP A 28 -1.84 -0.21 -7.81
N GLY A 29 -2.22 0.97 -8.33
CA GLY A 29 -2.18 1.23 -9.77
C GLY A 29 -0.74 1.26 -10.30
N LEU A 30 -0.50 0.65 -11.45
CA LEU A 30 0.79 0.72 -12.16
C LEU A 30 1.04 2.15 -12.64
N ARG A 31 1.77 2.95 -11.86
CA ARG A 31 2.03 4.38 -12.17
C ARG A 31 3.23 4.60 -13.07
N LYS A 32 4.21 3.72 -13.01
CA LYS A 32 5.47 3.80 -13.76
C LYS A 32 5.93 2.41 -14.15
N ILE A 33 6.45 2.30 -15.36
CA ILE A 33 7.03 1.05 -15.87
C ILE A 33 8.46 0.95 -15.36
N PRO A 34 8.85 -0.15 -14.68
CA PRO A 34 10.24 -0.39 -14.29
C PRO A 34 11.14 -0.55 -15.51
N ASP A 35 12.39 -0.10 -15.41
CA ASP A 35 13.34 -0.14 -16.53
C ASP A 35 13.82 -1.56 -16.86
N ASN A 36 13.82 -2.44 -15.88
CA ASN A 36 14.38 -3.79 -15.95
C ASN A 36 13.33 -4.90 -16.18
N VAL A 37 12.19 -4.58 -16.82
CA VAL A 37 11.17 -5.56 -17.16
C VAL A 37 11.07 -5.78 -18.66
N PRO A 38 10.77 -7.00 -19.13
CA PRO A 38 10.49 -7.28 -20.54
C PRO A 38 9.10 -6.77 -20.94
N ASN A 39 8.79 -6.82 -22.23
CA ASN A 39 7.45 -6.58 -22.78
C ASN A 39 6.78 -5.29 -22.26
N LYS A 40 7.52 -4.20 -22.20
CA LYS A 40 7.07 -2.88 -21.68
C LYS A 40 5.79 -2.38 -22.34
N GLU A 41 5.51 -2.77 -23.58
CA GLU A 41 4.28 -2.39 -24.29
C GLU A 41 3.01 -2.91 -23.59
N ILE A 42 3.08 -4.11 -23.01
CA ILE A 42 1.97 -4.67 -22.22
C ILE A 42 1.69 -3.80 -21.01
N LEU A 43 2.75 -3.37 -20.32
CA LEU A 43 2.65 -2.50 -19.15
C LEU A 43 2.11 -1.11 -19.53
N ASN A 44 2.57 -0.53 -20.66
CA ASN A 44 2.08 0.75 -21.16
C ASN A 44 0.56 0.76 -21.38
N LYS A 45 0.02 -0.31 -21.97
CA LYS A 45 -1.44 -0.45 -22.21
C LYS A 45 -2.25 -0.63 -20.93
N ASN A 46 -1.58 -0.92 -19.82
CA ASN A 46 -2.22 -1.21 -18.53
C ASN A 46 -1.82 -0.24 -17.41
N LEU A 47 -1.28 0.94 -17.77
CA LEU A 47 -1.00 1.99 -16.78
C LEU A 47 -2.26 2.34 -15.97
N ASN A 48 -2.06 2.66 -14.70
CA ASN A 48 -3.10 2.98 -13.71
C ASN A 48 -4.06 1.84 -13.33
N LYS A 49 -3.94 0.65 -13.91
CA LYS A 49 -4.66 -0.52 -13.41
C LYS A 49 -3.98 -1.09 -12.17
N PRO A 50 -4.73 -1.70 -11.23
CA PRO A 50 -4.14 -2.45 -10.13
C PRO A 50 -3.14 -3.49 -10.64
N LEU A 51 -2.00 -3.64 -9.96
CA LEU A 51 -0.96 -4.62 -10.36
C LEU A 51 -1.52 -6.04 -10.52
N SER A 52 -2.52 -6.40 -9.71
CA SER A 52 -3.25 -7.67 -9.80
C SER A 52 -4.13 -7.81 -11.05
N LYS A 53 -4.29 -6.74 -11.85
CA LYS A 53 -5.02 -6.71 -13.12
C LYS A 53 -4.11 -6.41 -14.32
N VAL A 54 -2.85 -6.13 -14.10
CA VAL A 54 -1.85 -5.95 -15.14
C VAL A 54 -1.31 -7.32 -15.54
N PRO A 55 -1.36 -7.72 -16.82
CA PRO A 55 -0.76 -8.99 -17.27
C PRO A 55 0.73 -9.05 -16.92
N ASP A 56 1.20 -10.24 -16.58
CA ASP A 56 2.61 -10.44 -16.24
C ASP A 56 3.51 -10.22 -17.47
N PRO A 57 4.43 -9.24 -17.45
CA PRO A 57 5.33 -8.99 -18.57
C PRO A 57 6.34 -10.13 -18.81
N PHE A 58 6.53 -11.02 -17.84
CA PHE A 58 7.40 -12.19 -17.96
C PHE A 58 6.65 -13.43 -18.51
N GLY A 59 5.32 -13.40 -18.50
CA GLY A 59 4.48 -14.50 -19.02
C GLY A 59 4.48 -15.77 -18.15
N ILE A 60 4.85 -15.66 -16.88
CA ILE A 60 4.96 -16.80 -15.95
C ILE A 60 3.69 -16.93 -15.10
N PHE A 61 3.12 -15.80 -14.67
CA PHE A 61 1.95 -15.74 -13.80
C PHE A 61 0.78 -15.02 -14.49
N ASN A 62 -0.40 -15.06 -13.88
CA ASN A 62 -1.59 -14.42 -14.45
C ASN A 62 -1.51 -12.89 -14.42
N SER A 63 -0.79 -12.31 -13.45
CA SER A 63 -0.64 -10.87 -13.32
C SER A 63 0.73 -10.46 -12.82
N PHE A 64 1.09 -9.21 -13.08
CA PHE A 64 2.32 -8.62 -12.57
C PHE A 64 2.32 -8.49 -11.04
N GLY A 65 1.14 -8.31 -10.43
CA GLY A 65 0.99 -8.38 -8.97
C GLY A 65 1.31 -9.77 -8.43
N GLU A 66 0.78 -10.84 -9.06
CA GLU A 66 1.07 -12.22 -8.69
C GLU A 66 2.56 -12.55 -8.86
N HIS A 67 3.16 -12.15 -9.98
CA HIS A 67 4.61 -12.30 -10.22
C HIS A 67 5.43 -11.71 -9.07
N ASN A 68 5.19 -10.45 -8.72
CA ASN A 68 5.91 -9.78 -7.64
C ASN A 68 5.67 -10.47 -6.28
N ASN A 69 4.46 -10.94 -6.02
CA ASN A 69 4.11 -11.65 -4.79
C ASN A 69 4.88 -12.97 -4.67
N GLU A 70 4.94 -13.76 -5.74
CA GLU A 70 5.65 -15.03 -5.74
C GLU A 70 7.17 -14.84 -5.64
N MET A 71 7.73 -13.83 -6.32
CA MET A 71 9.16 -13.48 -6.16
C MET A 71 9.48 -13.10 -4.72
N LEU A 72 8.63 -12.30 -4.07
CA LEU A 72 8.81 -11.93 -2.66
C LEU A 72 8.72 -13.14 -1.73
N LYS A 73 7.73 -14.01 -1.92
CA LYS A 73 7.58 -15.24 -1.12
C LYS A 73 8.79 -16.17 -1.30
N ASN A 74 9.21 -16.41 -2.54
CA ASN A 74 10.38 -17.24 -2.84
C ASN A 74 11.64 -16.70 -2.15
N PHE A 75 11.85 -15.38 -2.20
CA PHE A 75 12.95 -14.74 -1.50
C PHE A 75 12.86 -14.94 0.02
N LEU A 76 11.71 -14.68 0.63
CA LEU A 76 11.55 -14.84 2.07
C LEU A 76 11.72 -16.30 2.52
N ASN A 77 11.22 -17.23 1.73
CA ASN A 77 11.34 -18.67 1.99
C ASN A 77 12.77 -19.17 1.86
N SER A 78 13.57 -18.63 0.92
CA SER A 78 14.98 -19.02 0.76
C SER A 78 15.84 -18.67 1.98
N PHE A 79 15.40 -17.69 2.79
CA PHE A 79 16.02 -17.33 4.08
C PHE A 79 15.31 -17.94 5.29
N ASN A 80 14.37 -18.85 5.09
CA ASN A 80 13.60 -19.48 6.16
C ASN A 80 12.87 -18.47 7.09
N PHE A 81 12.48 -17.30 6.57
CA PHE A 81 11.68 -16.36 7.34
C PHE A 81 10.29 -16.93 7.60
N LYS A 82 9.83 -16.83 8.84
CA LYS A 82 8.45 -17.14 9.23
C LYS A 82 7.62 -15.85 9.10
N TYR A 83 6.56 -15.90 8.32
CA TYR A 83 5.68 -14.76 8.08
C TYR A 83 4.28 -15.19 7.63
N SER A 84 3.32 -14.31 7.79
CA SER A 84 1.97 -14.41 7.22
C SER A 84 1.89 -13.44 6.03
N PHE A 85 1.68 -13.97 4.84
CA PHE A 85 1.56 -13.14 3.63
C PHE A 85 0.13 -12.61 3.49
N LYS A 86 -0.01 -11.30 3.26
CA LYS A 86 -1.28 -10.63 3.00
C LYS A 86 -1.22 -9.88 1.68
N SER A 87 -2.15 -10.18 0.77
CA SER A 87 -2.37 -9.44 -0.47
C SER A 87 -3.40 -8.34 -0.25
N SER A 88 -3.08 -7.12 -0.60
CA SER A 88 -4.03 -5.98 -0.58
C SER A 88 -5.28 -6.30 -1.39
N THR A 89 -5.10 -6.78 -2.62
CA THR A 89 -6.21 -7.17 -3.50
C THR A 89 -7.13 -8.21 -2.86
N SER A 90 -6.56 -9.25 -2.24
CA SER A 90 -7.35 -10.31 -1.61
C SER A 90 -8.13 -9.80 -0.40
N LEU A 91 -7.52 -8.97 0.45
CA LEU A 91 -8.17 -8.42 1.63
C LEU A 91 -9.27 -7.42 1.29
N TYR A 92 -9.05 -6.54 0.30
CA TYR A 92 -10.07 -5.62 -0.18
C TYR A 92 -11.25 -6.37 -0.82
N LYS A 93 -10.99 -7.26 -1.79
CA LYS A 93 -12.04 -8.01 -2.51
C LYS A 93 -12.75 -9.04 -1.64
N GLY A 94 -12.05 -9.63 -0.69
CA GLY A 94 -12.64 -10.55 0.28
C GLY A 94 -13.45 -9.88 1.37
N GLY A 95 -13.57 -8.55 1.35
CA GLY A 95 -14.36 -7.78 2.32
C GLY A 95 -13.73 -7.66 3.72
N PHE A 96 -12.48 -8.12 3.90
CA PHE A 96 -11.80 -8.03 5.20
C PHE A 96 -11.71 -6.59 5.71
N PHE A 97 -11.47 -5.64 4.82
CA PHE A 97 -11.38 -4.23 5.17
C PHE A 97 -12.74 -3.50 5.23
N ASN A 98 -13.85 -4.12 4.82
CA ASN A 98 -15.15 -3.48 4.75
C ASN A 98 -15.60 -2.80 6.06
N PRO A 99 -15.45 -3.42 7.25
CA PRO A 99 -15.80 -2.75 8.50
C PRO A 99 -14.99 -1.48 8.73
N THR A 100 -13.68 -1.54 8.51
CA THR A 100 -12.79 -0.39 8.72
C THR A 100 -12.99 0.69 7.66
N LEU A 101 -13.27 0.33 6.41
CA LEU A 101 -13.63 1.28 5.34
C LEU A 101 -14.87 2.09 5.69
N LYS A 102 -15.89 1.47 6.32
CA LYS A 102 -17.08 2.19 6.81
C LYS A 102 -16.72 3.17 7.92
N ILE A 103 -15.87 2.77 8.87
CA ILE A 103 -15.38 3.68 9.94
C ILE A 103 -14.63 4.87 9.34
N ILE A 104 -13.79 4.65 8.32
CA ILE A 104 -13.07 5.72 7.60
C ILE A 104 -14.06 6.64 6.89
N LEU A 105 -15.09 6.11 6.25
CA LEU A 105 -16.13 6.91 5.59
C LEU A 105 -16.91 7.77 6.58
N GLU A 106 -17.27 7.23 7.75
CA GLU A 106 -17.92 7.99 8.82
C GLU A 106 -17.06 9.15 9.31
N ASN A 107 -15.74 8.95 9.39
CA ASN A 107 -14.76 9.94 9.85
C ASN A 107 -14.14 10.76 8.71
N TYR A 108 -14.75 10.78 7.54
CA TYR A 108 -14.20 11.42 6.34
C TYR A 108 -13.73 12.85 6.57
N ASP A 109 -14.58 13.70 7.15
CA ASP A 109 -14.28 15.12 7.36
C ASP A 109 -13.10 15.31 8.32
N GLY A 110 -13.01 14.50 9.37
CA GLY A 110 -11.89 14.49 10.29
C GLY A 110 -10.58 14.08 9.62
N ILE A 111 -10.62 13.08 8.73
CA ILE A 111 -9.46 12.64 7.94
C ILE A 111 -9.03 13.73 6.97
N MET A 112 -9.97 14.38 6.29
CA MET A 112 -9.70 15.52 5.41
C MET A 112 -9.00 16.66 6.17
N ASN A 113 -9.48 17.00 7.38
CA ASN A 113 -8.86 18.01 8.23
C ASN A 113 -7.43 17.67 8.67
N ILE A 114 -7.09 16.38 8.78
CA ILE A 114 -5.71 15.93 9.08
C ILE A 114 -4.81 16.06 7.84
N ILE A 115 -5.31 15.67 6.67
CA ILE A 115 -4.48 15.51 5.47
C ILE A 115 -4.35 16.83 4.69
N LEU A 116 -5.44 17.57 4.45
CA LEU A 116 -5.44 18.74 3.57
C LEU A 116 -4.39 19.79 3.93
N PRO A 117 -4.16 20.16 5.21
CA PRO A 117 -3.14 21.15 5.55
C PRO A 117 -1.71 20.77 5.15
N THR A 118 -1.46 19.49 4.89
CA THR A 118 -0.14 18.96 4.49
C THR A 118 0.08 18.94 2.98
N LEU A 119 -0.93 19.29 2.20
CA LEU A 119 -0.90 19.25 0.74
C LEU A 119 -0.77 20.66 0.15
N GLY A 120 -0.13 20.75 -1.00
CA GLY A 120 -0.14 21.99 -1.80
C GLY A 120 -1.55 22.34 -2.31
N LYS A 121 -1.81 23.62 -2.58
CA LYS A 121 -3.14 24.17 -2.93
C LYS A 121 -3.84 23.39 -4.07
N GLU A 122 -3.11 23.04 -5.12
CA GLU A 122 -3.65 22.30 -6.26
C GLU A 122 -4.12 20.88 -5.83
N ARG A 123 -3.29 20.19 -5.03
CA ARG A 123 -3.62 18.86 -4.54
C ARG A 123 -4.76 18.86 -3.51
N GLN A 124 -4.93 19.95 -2.74
CA GLN A 124 -6.06 20.10 -1.82
C GLN A 124 -7.41 20.06 -2.54
N GLN A 125 -7.49 20.60 -3.75
CA GLN A 125 -8.72 20.64 -4.54
C GLN A 125 -9.13 19.28 -5.12
N THR A 126 -8.16 18.37 -5.30
CA THR A 126 -8.39 17.08 -5.96
C THR A 126 -8.25 15.90 -5.02
N TYR A 127 -7.83 16.12 -3.78
CA TYR A 127 -7.60 15.04 -2.83
C TYR A 127 -8.92 14.42 -2.36
N CYS A 128 -8.93 13.08 -2.38
CA CYS A 128 -9.92 12.26 -1.68
C CYS A 128 -9.19 11.06 -1.06
N PRO A 129 -9.53 10.65 0.17
CA PRO A 129 -8.97 9.43 0.77
C PRO A 129 -9.30 8.17 -0.03
N PHE A 130 -10.41 8.15 -0.74
CA PHE A 130 -10.88 7.03 -1.52
C PHE A 130 -10.47 7.17 -2.99
N LEU A 131 -9.95 6.10 -3.56
CA LEU A 131 -9.56 5.96 -4.95
C LEU A 131 -10.47 4.92 -5.62
N PRO A 132 -11.54 5.35 -6.30
CA PRO A 132 -12.43 4.41 -6.97
C PRO A 132 -11.71 3.71 -8.12
N ILE A 133 -12.11 2.46 -8.36
CA ILE A 133 -11.69 1.72 -9.54
C ILE A 133 -12.76 1.90 -10.60
N CYS A 134 -12.40 2.48 -11.74
CA CYS A 134 -13.31 2.71 -12.84
C CYS A 134 -13.91 1.40 -13.35
N PRO A 135 -15.22 1.21 -13.35
CA PRO A 135 -15.83 -0.03 -13.80
C PRO A 135 -15.60 -0.30 -15.30
N ASP A 136 -15.48 0.74 -16.10
CA ASP A 136 -15.32 0.63 -17.56
C ASP A 136 -13.89 0.29 -17.97
N THR A 137 -12.89 0.89 -17.29
CA THR A 137 -11.47 0.79 -17.67
C THR A 137 -10.62 -0.04 -16.71
N GLY A 138 -11.11 -0.25 -15.50
CA GLY A 138 -10.37 -0.88 -14.40
C GLY A 138 -9.24 -0.03 -13.82
N HIS A 139 -9.15 1.25 -14.18
CA HIS A 139 -8.13 2.15 -13.66
C HIS A 139 -8.43 2.60 -12.24
N VAL A 140 -7.42 2.68 -11.40
CA VAL A 140 -7.47 3.37 -10.11
C VAL A 140 -7.49 4.87 -10.38
N LEU A 141 -8.56 5.56 -9.98
CA LEU A 141 -8.78 6.97 -10.30
C LEU A 141 -8.35 7.86 -9.13
N GLU A 142 -7.55 8.90 -9.42
CA GLU A 142 -7.22 9.99 -8.49
C GLU A 142 -8.04 11.23 -8.87
N ILE A 143 -9.30 11.25 -8.52
CA ILE A 143 -10.26 12.29 -8.89
C ILE A 143 -11.00 12.80 -7.66
N PRO A 144 -11.48 14.07 -7.67
CA PRO A 144 -12.25 14.61 -6.58
C PRO A 144 -13.57 13.88 -6.44
N VAL A 145 -13.97 13.63 -5.20
CA VAL A 145 -15.29 13.13 -4.85
C VAL A 145 -16.23 14.33 -4.70
N ILE A 146 -17.40 14.25 -5.33
CA ILE A 146 -18.42 15.30 -5.30
C ILE A 146 -19.32 15.14 -4.07
N GLU A 147 -19.66 13.87 -3.75
CA GLU A 147 -20.62 13.56 -2.70
C GLU A 147 -20.27 12.21 -2.05
N ILE A 148 -20.58 12.11 -0.77
CA ILE A 148 -20.36 10.91 0.04
C ILE A 148 -21.70 10.42 0.56
N ASP A 149 -22.07 9.20 0.19
CA ASP A 149 -23.24 8.50 0.71
C ASP A 149 -22.83 7.53 1.81
N LYS A 150 -22.78 8.04 3.04
CA LYS A 150 -22.43 7.24 4.23
C LYS A 150 -23.39 6.08 4.45
N LYS A 151 -24.68 6.28 4.17
CA LYS A 151 -25.73 5.28 4.39
C LYS A 151 -25.54 4.04 3.51
N ASN A 152 -25.18 4.24 2.24
CA ASN A 152 -25.02 3.17 1.27
C ASN A 152 -23.56 2.78 1.05
N SER A 153 -22.61 3.38 1.80
CA SER A 153 -21.17 3.14 1.66
C SER A 153 -20.67 3.38 0.23
N LYS A 154 -21.08 4.50 -0.35
CA LYS A 154 -20.72 4.90 -1.71
C LYS A 154 -20.06 6.28 -1.77
N ILE A 155 -19.29 6.49 -2.80
CA ILE A 155 -18.75 7.79 -3.21
C ILE A 155 -19.25 8.12 -4.61
N ILE A 156 -19.49 9.41 -4.85
CA ILE A 156 -19.93 9.94 -6.13
C ILE A 156 -18.84 10.89 -6.64
N PHE A 157 -18.45 10.72 -7.88
CA PHE A 157 -17.33 11.43 -8.48
C PHE A 157 -17.62 11.83 -9.93
N ASP A 158 -16.91 12.85 -10.42
CA ASP A 158 -16.95 13.25 -11.82
C ASP A 158 -15.80 12.61 -12.60
N ASN A 159 -16.13 11.85 -13.63
CA ASN A 159 -15.16 11.33 -14.56
C ASN A 159 -15.37 11.93 -15.95
N LYS A 160 -14.69 13.05 -16.23
CA LYS A 160 -14.75 13.77 -17.50
C LYS A 160 -16.16 14.23 -17.88
N GLY A 161 -16.88 14.82 -16.95
CA GLY A 161 -18.25 15.32 -17.13
C GLY A 161 -19.35 14.26 -16.96
N LYS A 162 -18.99 13.02 -16.65
CA LYS A 162 -19.93 11.94 -16.33
C LYS A 162 -19.92 11.69 -14.82
N LYS A 163 -21.06 11.95 -14.17
CA LYS A 163 -21.27 11.62 -12.76
C LYS A 163 -21.37 10.10 -12.62
N LEU A 164 -20.46 9.51 -11.85
CA LEU A 164 -20.40 8.07 -11.57
C LEU A 164 -20.45 7.84 -10.06
N GLU A 165 -20.92 6.65 -9.67
CA GLU A 165 -20.88 6.20 -8.29
C GLU A 165 -20.02 4.92 -8.16
N SER A 166 -19.39 4.75 -7.01
CA SER A 166 -18.68 3.53 -6.65
C SER A 166 -18.93 3.16 -5.20
N SER A 167 -19.14 1.88 -4.94
CA SER A 167 -19.03 1.34 -3.59
C SER A 167 -17.62 1.51 -3.08
N ILE A 168 -17.44 1.82 -1.79
CA ILE A 168 -16.12 1.78 -1.15
C ILE A 168 -15.73 0.37 -0.71
N LEU A 169 -16.62 -0.62 -0.83
CA LEU A 169 -16.48 -1.97 -0.34
C LEU A 169 -16.05 -2.94 -1.44
N ASP A 170 -15.66 -4.15 -1.03
CA ASP A 170 -15.43 -5.31 -1.88
C ASP A 170 -14.43 -5.09 -3.02
N GLY A 171 -13.43 -4.21 -2.78
CA GLY A 171 -12.38 -3.91 -3.74
C GLY A 171 -12.81 -3.05 -4.92
N ASN A 172 -13.99 -2.38 -4.87
CA ASN A 172 -14.38 -1.39 -5.88
C ASN A 172 -13.69 -0.04 -5.66
N CYS A 173 -13.08 0.14 -4.51
CA CYS A 173 -12.32 1.31 -4.13
C CYS A 173 -11.10 0.87 -3.32
N LYS A 174 -10.03 1.63 -3.37
CA LYS A 174 -8.91 1.51 -2.43
C LYS A 174 -8.66 2.85 -1.75
N LEU A 175 -7.88 2.86 -0.68
CA LEU A 175 -7.50 4.10 0.00
C LEU A 175 -6.19 4.67 -0.52
N GLN A 176 -6.01 5.97 -0.35
CA GLN A 176 -4.71 6.64 -0.50
C GLN A 176 -3.75 6.21 0.62
N TRP A 177 -2.46 6.13 0.30
CA TRP A 177 -1.39 5.54 1.09
C TRP A 177 -1.46 5.81 2.60
N LYS A 178 -1.55 7.06 3.04
CA LYS A 178 -1.51 7.40 4.47
C LYS A 178 -2.75 6.88 5.23
N VAL A 179 -3.90 6.94 4.58
CA VAL A 179 -5.17 6.45 5.12
C VAL A 179 -5.23 4.92 5.06
N ASP A 180 -4.74 4.33 3.97
CA ASP A 180 -4.61 2.88 3.81
C ASP A 180 -3.69 2.27 4.86
N TRP A 181 -2.58 2.93 5.18
CA TRP A 181 -1.65 2.49 6.21
C TRP A 181 -2.30 2.49 7.61
N ALA A 182 -3.03 3.55 7.96
CA ALA A 182 -3.81 3.60 9.19
C ALA A 182 -4.91 2.52 9.24
N MET A 183 -5.59 2.28 8.11
CA MET A 183 -6.59 1.22 7.97
C MET A 183 -5.97 -0.17 8.22
N ARG A 184 -4.79 -0.44 7.66
CA ARG A 184 -4.07 -1.71 7.87
C ARG A 184 -3.73 -1.93 9.32
N TRP A 185 -3.19 -0.91 9.99
CA TRP A 185 -2.90 -0.98 11.43
C TRP A 185 -4.15 -1.30 12.23
N TYR A 186 -5.27 -0.65 11.89
CA TYR A 186 -6.53 -0.87 12.56
C TYR A 186 -7.09 -2.28 12.32
N ALA A 187 -7.21 -2.70 11.07
CA ALA A 187 -7.90 -3.92 10.67
C ALA A 187 -7.09 -5.20 10.93
N LEU A 188 -5.76 -5.11 10.85
CA LEU A 188 -4.85 -6.24 11.08
C LEU A 188 -4.34 -6.29 12.53
N ASP A 189 -4.77 -5.37 13.37
CA ASP A 189 -4.39 -5.29 14.79
C ASP A 189 -2.86 -5.24 14.98
N ILE A 190 -2.21 -4.31 14.31
CA ILE A 190 -0.76 -4.20 14.31
C ILE A 190 -0.27 -3.56 15.61
N ASP A 191 0.55 -4.28 16.37
CA ASP A 191 1.17 -3.81 17.62
C ASP A 191 2.48 -3.08 17.40
N PHE A 192 3.21 -3.44 16.33
CA PHE A 192 4.55 -2.91 16.06
C PHE A 192 4.80 -2.71 14.57
N GLU A 193 5.27 -1.52 14.19
CA GLU A 193 5.62 -1.17 12.81
C GLU A 193 7.00 -0.48 12.76
N MET A 194 7.82 -0.89 11.79
CA MET A 194 9.11 -0.25 11.49
C MET A 194 9.07 0.33 10.08
N TYR A 195 9.57 1.53 9.92
CA TYR A 195 9.56 2.20 8.61
C TYR A 195 10.85 2.97 8.35
N GLY A 196 11.13 3.22 7.08
CA GLY A 196 12.27 4.05 6.70
C GLY A 196 12.06 5.51 7.12
N LYS A 197 13.14 6.22 7.40
CA LYS A 197 13.15 7.63 7.81
C LYS A 197 12.39 8.54 6.82
N ASP A 198 12.35 8.16 5.55
CA ASP A 198 11.59 8.85 4.50
C ASP A 198 10.06 8.75 4.65
N LEU A 199 9.57 7.88 5.52
CA LEU A 199 8.14 7.70 5.79
C LEU A 199 7.67 8.32 7.11
N ILE A 200 8.53 9.02 7.86
CA ILE A 200 8.21 9.62 9.17
C ILE A 200 6.96 10.51 9.09
N GLU A 201 6.89 11.41 8.12
CA GLU A 201 5.74 12.30 7.96
C GLU A 201 4.45 11.52 7.65
N SER A 202 4.55 10.46 6.84
CA SER A 202 3.42 9.59 6.56
C SER A 202 2.97 8.82 7.79
N ALA A 203 3.91 8.32 8.61
CA ALA A 203 3.61 7.63 9.86
C ALA A 203 2.91 8.56 10.88
N ILE A 204 3.35 9.82 10.99
CA ILE A 204 2.71 10.83 11.85
C ILE A 204 1.25 11.04 11.43
N LEU A 205 0.98 11.17 10.14
CA LEU A 205 -0.38 11.37 9.63
C LEU A 205 -1.24 10.11 9.81
N SER A 206 -0.71 8.93 9.53
CA SER A 206 -1.39 7.65 9.76
C SER A 206 -1.69 7.44 11.25
N THR A 207 -0.78 7.86 12.15
CA THR A 207 -1.00 7.87 13.62
C THR A 207 -2.17 8.76 14.01
N LYS A 208 -2.28 9.96 13.45
CA LYS A 208 -3.42 10.85 13.72
C LYS A 208 -4.73 10.24 13.22
N ILE A 209 -4.71 9.59 12.06
CA ILE A 209 -5.89 8.96 11.46
C ILE A 209 -6.36 7.76 12.29
N ILE A 210 -5.47 6.83 12.66
CA ILE A 210 -5.87 5.67 13.46
C ILE A 210 -6.43 6.07 14.83
N ASN A 211 -5.84 7.09 15.47
CA ASN A 211 -6.35 7.63 16.72
C ASN A 211 -7.74 8.28 16.54
N LEU A 212 -7.97 9.00 15.44
CA LEU A 212 -9.27 9.57 15.11
C LEU A 212 -10.35 8.49 14.95
N ILE A 213 -10.01 7.37 14.31
CA ILE A 213 -10.96 6.27 14.08
C ILE A 213 -11.08 5.31 15.27
N GLY A 214 -10.50 5.66 16.43
CA GLY A 214 -10.79 5.02 17.72
C GLY A 214 -9.87 3.87 18.10
N LYS A 215 -8.66 3.76 17.53
CA LYS A 215 -7.67 2.75 17.92
C LYS A 215 -6.30 3.38 18.15
N LYS A 216 -5.53 2.82 19.09
CA LYS A 216 -4.15 3.23 19.33
C LYS A 216 -3.27 2.81 18.15
N HIS A 217 -2.35 3.68 17.75
CA HIS A 217 -1.34 3.37 16.75
C HIS A 217 -0.31 2.33 17.26
N PRO A 218 0.33 1.56 16.37
CA PRO A 218 1.37 0.62 16.75
C PRO A 218 2.57 1.34 17.37
N SER A 219 3.26 0.66 18.27
CA SER A 219 4.60 1.07 18.68
C SER A 219 5.58 0.85 17.53
N GLY A 220 6.71 1.59 17.52
CA GLY A 220 7.68 1.38 16.47
C GLY A 220 8.73 2.47 16.40
N PHE A 221 9.59 2.38 15.40
CA PHE A 221 10.64 3.37 15.17
C PHE A 221 11.00 3.48 13.68
N ALA A 222 11.52 4.65 13.32
CA ALA A 222 12.12 4.86 12.02
C ALA A 222 13.56 4.35 12.01
N TYR A 223 13.97 3.72 10.91
CA TYR A 223 15.35 3.31 10.67
C TYR A 223 15.98 4.11 9.54
N GLU A 224 17.32 4.22 9.58
CA GLU A 224 18.10 4.87 8.53
C GLU A 224 17.99 4.12 7.20
N LEU A 225 18.04 4.89 6.12
CA LEU A 225 18.06 4.34 4.77
C LEU A 225 19.42 3.73 4.46
N PHE A 226 19.44 2.74 3.59
CA PHE A 226 20.70 2.29 3.01
C PHE A 226 21.18 3.35 2.00
N LEU A 227 22.45 3.71 2.14
CA LEU A 227 23.13 4.64 1.25
C LEU A 227 24.14 3.87 0.41
N ASP A 228 24.41 4.37 -0.79
CA ASP A 228 25.51 3.89 -1.63
C ASP A 228 26.86 4.49 -1.16
N GLU A 229 27.93 4.14 -1.86
CA GLU A 229 29.29 4.62 -1.54
C GLU A 229 29.43 6.16 -1.61
N LYS A 230 28.51 6.83 -2.31
CA LYS A 230 28.46 8.30 -2.43
C LYS A 230 27.59 8.95 -1.38
N GLY A 231 26.99 8.16 -0.46
CA GLY A 231 26.03 8.65 0.53
C GLY A 231 24.65 8.96 -0.03
N GLU A 232 24.33 8.49 -1.25
CA GLU A 232 23.00 8.65 -1.84
C GLU A 232 22.08 7.49 -1.48
N LYS A 233 20.77 7.79 -1.35
CA LYS A 233 19.77 6.75 -1.10
C LYS A 233 19.80 5.70 -2.21
N ILE A 234 19.99 4.44 -1.81
CA ILE A 234 19.82 3.29 -2.70
C ILE A 234 18.36 3.23 -3.17
N SER A 235 18.14 3.28 -4.47
CA SER A 235 16.81 3.23 -5.06
C SER A 235 16.80 2.42 -6.36
N LYS A 236 15.72 1.66 -6.55
CA LYS A 236 15.51 0.87 -7.78
C LYS A 236 15.51 1.73 -9.04
N SER A 237 15.01 2.96 -8.95
CA SER A 237 14.94 3.89 -10.09
C SER A 237 16.28 4.51 -10.47
N LYS A 238 17.24 4.53 -9.53
CA LYS A 238 18.62 5.01 -9.80
C LYS A 238 19.56 3.88 -10.23
N GLY A 239 19.16 2.62 -10.06
CA GLY A 239 20.00 1.46 -10.37
C GLY A 239 21.28 1.36 -9.52
N ASN A 240 21.38 2.13 -8.42
CA ASN A 240 22.55 2.22 -7.56
C ASN A 240 22.54 1.22 -6.38
N GLY A 241 21.64 0.25 -6.40
CA GLY A 241 21.53 -0.78 -5.36
C GLY A 241 22.05 -2.11 -5.84
N ILE A 242 22.67 -2.87 -4.93
CA ILE A 242 22.94 -4.29 -5.13
C ILE A 242 21.57 -4.97 -5.19
N THR A 243 21.23 -5.54 -6.35
CA THR A 243 20.05 -6.38 -6.46
C THR A 243 20.33 -7.70 -5.75
N ILE A 244 19.30 -8.32 -5.20
CA ILE A 244 19.42 -9.63 -4.55
C ILE A 244 20.08 -10.66 -5.48
N CYS A 245 19.84 -10.57 -6.78
CA CYS A 245 20.52 -11.41 -7.78
C CYS A 245 22.03 -11.22 -7.78
N LEU A 246 22.54 -9.98 -7.63
CA LEU A 246 23.99 -9.71 -7.58
C LEU A 246 24.64 -10.24 -6.30
N LEU A 247 23.93 -10.27 -5.17
CA LEU A 247 24.41 -10.88 -3.94
C LEU A 247 24.59 -12.41 -4.04
N TYR A 248 23.83 -13.07 -4.93
CA TYR A 248 23.94 -14.52 -5.15
C TYR A 248 24.94 -14.92 -6.27
N THR A 249 25.37 -13.98 -7.10
CA THR A 249 26.27 -14.25 -8.24
C THR A 249 27.68 -13.71 -8.08
N SER A 250 27.98 -13.04 -6.96
CA SER A 250 29.35 -12.68 -6.61
C SER A 250 29.97 -13.79 -5.76
N ASP A 251 30.55 -14.78 -6.43
CA ASP A 251 31.58 -15.65 -5.86
C ASP A 251 32.88 -14.89 -5.67
#